data_9687b0ec81a4449f955693c9c71a5657
#
_entry.id   9687b0ec81a4449f955693c9c71a5657
#
_cell.length_a   1.000
_cell.length_b   1.000
_cell.length_c   1.000
_cell.angle_alpha   90.00
_cell.angle_beta   90.00
_cell.angle_gamma   90.00
#
_symmetry.space_group_name_H-M   'P 1'
#
loop_
_entity.id
_entity.type
_entity.pdbx_description
1 polymer ?
#
loop_
_entity_poly.entity_id
_entity_poly.type
_entity_poly.pdbx_seq_one_letter_code
_entity_poly.pdbx_strand_id
1 'polypeptide(L)'
;MHPVLRLSEDFLTDRGAVSFPALPRMFFMVRGAAMFGTRSLGPDEVWYSEDAVTVRAAESGATIWRWDLSLGAPAPWRNGPGVITREKLSVPLENLPAGDLLWRGDSVAFPPGGVAYLHRHQGPGIRCVVEGELRVDTNGHSQSHKVGRSWFEAGPDPVFAQAGDKPTRFVRVMILPRSLIGKSSIQYVNDEDRAKPKSQQYRVFVDTPLTLAGA
;
A
#
# COMPACT_ATOMS: atom_id res chain seq x y z
N MET A 1 21.02 -0.81 9.64
CA MET A 1 19.89 -1.79 9.52
C MET A 1 18.85 -1.15 8.65
N HIS A 2 18.46 -1.79 7.51
CA HIS A 2 17.47 -1.19 6.60
C HIS A 2 16.06 -1.27 7.16
N PRO A 3 15.22 -0.23 6.97
CA PRO A 3 13.80 -0.34 7.23
C PRO A 3 13.16 -1.43 6.36
N VAL A 4 12.13 -2.08 6.88
CA VAL A 4 11.39 -3.12 6.15
C VAL A 4 9.94 -2.67 6.00
N LEU A 5 9.49 -2.52 4.76
CA LEU A 5 8.07 -2.32 4.44
C LEU A 5 7.43 -3.69 4.21
N ARG A 6 6.36 -3.97 4.93
CA ARG A 6 5.66 -5.23 4.87
C ARG A 6 4.16 -5.03 4.68
N LEU A 7 3.58 -5.79 3.75
CA LEU A 7 2.15 -5.95 3.58
C LEU A 7 1.71 -7.30 4.14
N SER A 8 0.76 -7.27 5.04
CA SER A 8 0.10 -8.44 5.63
C SER A 8 -1.40 -8.43 5.34
N GLU A 9 -2.01 -9.61 5.34
CA GLU A 9 -3.44 -9.80 5.34
C GLU A 9 -3.87 -10.42 6.66
N ASP A 10 -4.67 -9.70 7.43
CA ASP A 10 -5.20 -10.12 8.72
C ASP A 10 -6.66 -10.56 8.54
N PHE A 11 -6.96 -11.82 8.86
CA PHE A 11 -8.31 -12.37 8.92
C PHE A 11 -8.75 -12.44 10.36
N LEU A 12 -9.83 -11.76 10.70
CA LEU A 12 -10.43 -11.78 12.01
C LEU A 12 -11.83 -12.42 11.88
N THR A 13 -12.08 -13.48 12.63
CA THR A 13 -13.44 -14.06 12.75
C THR A 13 -14.34 -13.15 13.59
N ASP A 14 -15.59 -13.53 13.79
CA ASP A 14 -16.52 -12.84 14.70
C ASP A 14 -15.83 -12.47 16.02
N ARG A 15 -15.84 -11.18 16.34
CA ARG A 15 -15.24 -10.59 17.55
C ARG A 15 -13.76 -10.91 17.78
N GLY A 16 -13.08 -11.49 16.80
CA GLY A 16 -11.64 -11.72 16.84
C GLY A 16 -10.90 -10.40 17.12
N ALA A 17 -9.88 -10.46 17.96
CA ALA A 17 -9.12 -9.27 18.34
C ALA A 17 -7.61 -9.50 18.29
N VAL A 18 -6.88 -8.48 17.84
CA VAL A 18 -5.42 -8.49 17.77
C VAL A 18 -4.87 -7.13 18.19
N SER A 19 -3.78 -7.14 18.97
CA SER A 19 -3.07 -5.91 19.37
C SER A 19 -1.77 -5.79 18.60
N PHE A 20 -1.53 -4.60 18.07
CA PHE A 20 -0.33 -4.23 17.34
C PHE A 20 0.51 -3.24 18.15
N PRO A 21 1.84 -3.39 18.21
CA PRO A 21 2.72 -2.41 18.85
C PRO A 21 2.76 -1.11 18.06
N ALA A 22 3.29 -0.05 18.67
CA ALA A 22 3.54 1.23 18.02
C ALA A 22 4.52 1.06 16.85
N LEU A 23 4.08 1.42 15.65
CA LEU A 23 4.83 1.44 14.38
C LEU A 23 4.08 2.30 13.37
N PRO A 24 4.76 2.99 12.44
CA PRO A 24 4.12 3.56 11.26
C PRO A 24 3.37 2.48 10.50
N ARG A 25 2.05 2.65 10.37
CA ARG A 25 1.17 1.59 9.87
C ARG A 25 -0.06 2.15 9.20
N MET A 26 -0.42 1.58 8.05
CA MET A 26 -1.69 1.83 7.39
C MET A 26 -2.52 0.55 7.33
N PHE A 27 -3.78 0.65 7.70
CA PHE A 27 -4.79 -0.38 7.54
C PHE A 27 -5.73 0.00 6.39
N PHE A 28 -6.08 -0.96 5.58
CA PHE A 28 -7.10 -0.88 4.54
C PHE A 28 -8.13 -1.99 4.76
N MET A 29 -9.40 -1.62 4.95
CA MET A 29 -10.48 -2.59 5.13
C MET A 29 -10.88 -3.18 3.79
N VAL A 30 -10.60 -4.46 3.60
CA VAL A 30 -10.95 -5.20 2.37
C VAL A 30 -12.41 -5.69 2.46
N ARG A 31 -12.82 -6.21 3.62
CA ARG A 31 -14.14 -6.79 3.84
C ARG A 31 -14.50 -6.77 5.32
N GLY A 32 -15.82 -6.71 5.60
CA GLY A 32 -16.35 -6.72 6.96
C GLY A 32 -16.20 -5.36 7.64
N ALA A 33 -16.15 -5.34 8.97
CA ALA A 33 -15.96 -4.13 9.76
C ALA A 33 -15.14 -4.43 11.01
N ALA A 34 -14.40 -3.44 11.50
CA ALA A 34 -13.62 -3.55 12.72
C ALA A 34 -13.48 -2.22 13.46
N MET A 35 -13.31 -2.32 14.77
CA MET A 35 -12.94 -1.21 15.65
C MET A 35 -11.41 -1.16 15.77
N PHE A 36 -10.83 0.00 15.55
CA PHE A 36 -9.42 0.32 15.76
C PHE A 36 -9.32 1.28 16.96
N GLY A 37 -9.13 0.72 18.14
CA GLY A 37 -9.36 1.49 19.37
C GLY A 37 -10.82 1.95 19.44
N THR A 38 -11.05 3.26 19.32
CA THR A 38 -12.39 3.88 19.31
C THR A 38 -12.94 4.17 17.90
N ARG A 39 -12.15 3.96 16.84
CA ARG A 39 -12.51 4.26 15.46
C ARG A 39 -13.08 3.02 14.76
N SER A 40 -14.28 3.11 14.20
CA SER A 40 -14.86 2.07 13.35
C SER A 40 -14.42 2.27 11.90
N LEU A 41 -14.04 1.19 11.21
CA LEU A 41 -13.80 1.17 9.77
C LEU A 41 -14.66 0.09 9.12
N GLY A 42 -15.25 0.45 7.96
CA GLY A 42 -15.94 -0.43 7.03
C GLY A 42 -15.13 -0.67 5.75
N PRO A 43 -15.69 -1.42 4.78
CA PRO A 43 -15.00 -1.73 3.53
C PRO A 43 -14.56 -0.46 2.80
N ASP A 44 -13.36 -0.52 2.18
CA ASP A 44 -12.74 0.58 1.43
C ASP A 44 -12.33 1.81 2.26
N GLU A 45 -12.36 1.68 3.60
CA GLU A 45 -11.87 2.71 4.51
C GLU A 45 -10.43 2.42 4.95
N VAL A 46 -9.73 3.50 5.29
CA VAL A 46 -8.31 3.51 5.64
C VAL A 46 -8.09 4.22 6.96
N TRP A 47 -7.15 3.72 7.72
CA TRP A 47 -6.60 4.42 8.88
C TRP A 47 -5.09 4.26 8.94
N TYR A 48 -4.41 5.36 9.25
CA TYR A 48 -2.98 5.39 9.54
C TYR A 48 -2.78 5.69 11.03
N SER A 49 -1.82 5.03 11.63
CA SER A 49 -1.38 5.30 13.01
C SER A 49 0.07 4.87 13.20
N GLU A 50 0.77 5.58 14.07
CA GLU A 50 2.08 5.20 14.60
C GLU A 50 1.98 4.60 16.00
N ASP A 51 0.82 4.73 16.65
CA ASP A 51 0.57 4.25 18.00
C ASP A 51 0.27 2.74 18.04
N ALA A 52 0.41 2.18 19.24
CA ALA A 52 -0.11 0.86 19.54
C ALA A 52 -1.64 0.84 19.43
N VAL A 53 -2.19 -0.21 18.79
CA VAL A 53 -3.63 -0.31 18.58
C VAL A 53 -4.13 -1.73 18.79
N THR A 54 -5.32 -1.85 19.41
CA THR A 54 -6.09 -3.10 19.39
C THR A 54 -7.18 -3.00 18.34
N VAL A 55 -7.19 -3.96 17.43
CA VAL A 55 -8.20 -4.12 16.38
C VAL A 55 -9.15 -5.24 16.81
N ARG A 56 -10.45 -4.98 16.76
CA ARG A 56 -11.50 -5.95 17.07
C ARG A 56 -12.52 -6.01 15.94
N ALA A 57 -12.70 -7.18 15.35
CA ALA A 57 -13.70 -7.38 14.30
C ALA A 57 -15.14 -7.24 14.86
N ALA A 58 -16.04 -6.77 14.00
CA ALA A 58 -17.48 -6.87 14.22
C ALA A 58 -17.95 -8.32 14.08
N GLU A 59 -19.25 -8.58 14.33
CA GLU A 59 -19.87 -9.93 14.20
C GLU A 59 -19.71 -10.54 12.79
N SER A 60 -19.59 -9.71 11.76
CA SER A 60 -19.34 -10.18 10.38
C SER A 60 -17.90 -10.64 10.12
N GLY A 61 -17.01 -10.50 11.11
CA GLY A 61 -15.59 -10.66 10.91
C GLY A 61 -14.98 -9.53 10.07
N ALA A 62 -13.67 -9.61 9.82
CA ALA A 62 -12.96 -8.62 9.01
C ALA A 62 -11.80 -9.23 8.23
N THR A 63 -11.55 -8.70 7.04
CA THR A 63 -10.31 -8.92 6.28
C THR A 63 -9.64 -7.56 6.09
N ILE A 64 -8.41 -7.45 6.53
CA ILE A 64 -7.67 -6.18 6.59
C ILE A 64 -6.33 -6.38 5.88
N TRP A 65 -5.99 -5.48 4.96
CA TRP A 65 -4.61 -5.35 4.51
C TRP A 65 -3.90 -4.31 5.36
N ARG A 66 -2.69 -4.65 5.79
CA ARG A 66 -1.91 -3.83 6.70
C ARG A 66 -0.50 -3.67 6.20
N TRP A 67 -0.11 -2.42 5.96
CA TRP A 67 1.28 -2.05 5.68
C TRP A 67 1.95 -1.61 6.97
N ASP A 68 3.05 -2.24 7.33
CA ASP A 68 3.91 -1.89 8.46
C ASP A 68 5.28 -1.43 7.97
N LEU A 69 5.85 -0.41 8.58
CA LEU A 69 7.25 -0.04 8.41
C LEU A 69 7.99 -0.25 9.73
N SER A 70 8.96 -1.16 9.75
CA SER A 70 9.76 -1.48 10.91
C SER A 70 11.25 -1.24 10.65
N LEU A 71 12.02 -0.93 11.70
CA LEU A 71 13.48 -0.99 11.64
C LEU A 71 13.91 -2.42 11.95
N GLY A 72 14.61 -3.06 10.99
CA GLY A 72 15.06 -4.45 11.12
C GLY A 72 13.98 -5.49 10.90
N ALA A 73 14.24 -6.70 11.39
CA ALA A 73 13.34 -7.83 11.19
C ALA A 73 11.93 -7.51 11.69
N PRO A 74 10.90 -7.76 10.87
CA PRO A 74 9.52 -7.51 11.27
C PRO A 74 9.15 -8.39 12.48
N ALA A 75 8.27 -7.86 13.34
CA ALA A 75 7.74 -8.62 14.46
C ALA A 75 7.10 -9.93 13.98
N PRO A 76 7.25 -11.03 14.73
CA PRO A 76 6.68 -12.33 14.35
C PRO A 76 5.16 -12.24 14.19
N TRP A 77 4.62 -13.17 13.41
CA TRP A 77 3.19 -13.30 13.15
C TRP A 77 2.40 -13.47 14.46
N ARG A 78 1.29 -12.78 14.54
CA ARG A 78 0.37 -12.93 15.67
C ARG A 78 -0.85 -13.71 15.22
N ASN A 79 -0.75 -15.03 15.25
CA ASN A 79 -1.90 -15.90 15.15
C ASN A 79 -2.43 -16.16 16.56
N GLY A 80 -3.73 -16.13 16.72
CA GLY A 80 -4.40 -16.37 18.00
C GLY A 80 -5.85 -16.77 17.77
N PRO A 81 -6.62 -17.01 18.84
CA PRO A 81 -8.04 -17.33 18.71
C PRO A 81 -8.77 -16.28 17.87
N GLY A 82 -9.36 -16.72 16.76
CA GLY A 82 -10.10 -15.85 15.86
C GLY A 82 -9.24 -14.89 14.99
N VAL A 83 -7.91 -15.07 14.93
CA VAL A 83 -7.03 -14.22 14.12
C VAL A 83 -6.00 -15.05 13.37
N ILE A 84 -5.93 -14.84 12.06
CA ILE A 84 -4.89 -15.41 11.18
C ILE A 84 -4.26 -14.27 10.41
N THR A 85 -2.94 -14.11 10.54
CA THR A 85 -2.15 -13.17 9.76
C THR A 85 -1.33 -13.90 8.71
N ARG A 86 -1.39 -13.44 7.47
CA ARG A 86 -0.57 -13.94 6.35
C ARG A 86 0.26 -12.82 5.76
N GLU A 87 1.55 -13.07 5.58
CA GLU A 87 2.38 -12.16 4.80
C GLU A 87 2.01 -12.22 3.32
N LYS A 88 1.83 -11.06 2.71
CA LYS A 88 1.66 -10.94 1.28
C LYS A 88 2.99 -10.55 0.61
N LEU A 89 3.74 -9.66 1.24
CA LEU A 89 5.03 -9.21 0.75
C LEU A 89 5.82 -8.50 1.86
N SER A 90 7.12 -8.72 1.94
CA SER A 90 8.03 -8.04 2.86
C SER A 90 9.31 -7.68 2.13
N VAL A 91 9.71 -6.40 2.17
CA VAL A 91 10.84 -5.89 1.39
C VAL A 91 11.71 -4.99 2.25
N PRO A 92 13.03 -5.27 2.39
CA PRO A 92 13.97 -4.32 2.96
C PRO A 92 14.12 -3.14 1.99
N LEU A 93 14.03 -1.92 2.53
CA LEU A 93 14.15 -0.68 1.76
C LEU A 93 15.62 -0.23 1.77
N GLU A 94 16.40 -0.70 0.80
CA GLU A 94 17.82 -0.40 0.69
C GLU A 94 18.08 1.03 0.22
N ASN A 95 17.19 1.56 -0.64
CA ASN A 95 17.33 2.86 -1.28
C ASN A 95 16.12 3.76 -0.95
N LEU A 96 16.14 4.37 0.22
CA LEU A 96 15.18 5.40 0.57
C LEU A 96 15.57 6.75 -0.05
N PRO A 97 14.58 7.64 -0.34
CA PRO A 97 14.87 9.02 -0.69
C PRO A 97 15.71 9.70 0.38
N ALA A 98 16.62 10.57 -0.04
CA ALA A 98 17.44 11.37 0.89
C ALA A 98 16.58 12.43 1.60
N GLY A 99 16.94 12.75 2.86
CA GLY A 99 16.30 13.79 3.67
C GLY A 99 14.98 13.34 4.31
N ASP A 100 14.10 14.31 4.53
CA ASP A 100 12.82 14.10 5.18
C ASP A 100 11.88 13.22 4.34
N LEU A 101 11.21 12.28 4.99
CA LEU A 101 10.35 11.29 4.37
C LEU A 101 8.85 11.61 4.51
N LEU A 102 8.09 11.01 3.64
CA LEU A 102 6.64 11.05 3.55
C LEU A 102 6.11 9.62 3.47
N TRP A 103 5.14 9.29 4.31
CA TRP A 103 4.27 8.14 4.13
C TRP A 103 3.07 8.54 3.27
N ARG A 104 2.92 7.90 2.13
CA ARG A 104 1.74 8.06 1.28
C ARG A 104 1.00 6.73 1.11
N GLY A 105 -0.30 6.74 1.48
CA GLY A 105 -1.25 5.69 1.17
C GLY A 105 -2.29 6.20 0.20
N ASP A 106 -2.45 5.57 -0.96
CA ASP A 106 -3.45 5.96 -1.95
C ASP A 106 -4.03 4.75 -2.70
N SER A 107 -5.10 4.96 -3.45
CA SER A 107 -5.58 4.03 -4.47
C SER A 107 -5.50 4.66 -5.85
N VAL A 108 -5.30 3.80 -6.85
CA VAL A 108 -5.28 4.17 -8.26
C VAL A 108 -6.29 3.30 -9.00
N ALA A 109 -7.26 3.93 -9.65
CA ALA A 109 -8.28 3.26 -10.44
C ALA A 109 -8.08 3.53 -11.94
N PHE A 110 -8.38 2.54 -12.75
CA PHE A 110 -8.31 2.57 -14.21
C PHE A 110 -9.63 2.12 -14.82
N PRO A 111 -10.10 2.75 -15.90
CA PRO A 111 -11.12 2.16 -16.74
C PRO A 111 -10.58 0.91 -17.46
N PRO A 112 -11.44 0.08 -18.07
CA PRO A 112 -11.01 -1.03 -18.90
C PRO A 112 -9.98 -0.58 -19.95
N GLY A 113 -8.85 -1.31 -20.04
CA GLY A 113 -7.74 -0.99 -20.95
C GLY A 113 -6.97 0.29 -20.60
N GLY A 114 -7.30 0.96 -19.49
CA GLY A 114 -6.64 2.19 -19.05
C GLY A 114 -5.14 2.01 -18.84
N VAL A 115 -4.37 3.06 -19.14
CA VAL A 115 -2.90 3.01 -19.18
C VAL A 115 -2.30 4.06 -18.26
N ALA A 116 -1.28 3.67 -17.49
CA ALA A 116 -0.28 4.56 -16.93
C ALA A 116 0.97 4.50 -17.83
N TYR A 117 1.20 5.56 -18.60
CA TYR A 117 2.33 5.65 -19.52
C TYR A 117 3.65 5.50 -18.78
N LEU A 118 4.73 5.23 -19.51
CA LEU A 118 6.05 4.96 -18.93
C LEU A 118 6.48 6.09 -17.99
N HIS A 119 6.63 5.75 -16.72
CA HIS A 119 6.91 6.70 -15.66
C HIS A 119 7.81 6.10 -14.59
N ARG A 120 8.32 6.96 -13.71
CA ARG A 120 9.07 6.58 -12.51
C ARG A 120 8.36 7.11 -11.27
N HIS A 121 8.50 6.41 -10.16
CA HIS A 121 8.15 6.90 -8.85
C HIS A 121 9.38 7.44 -8.13
N GLN A 122 9.20 8.40 -7.23
CA GLN A 122 10.29 9.04 -6.50
C GLN A 122 10.58 8.36 -5.16
N GLY A 123 10.17 7.11 -5.00
CA GLY A 123 10.45 6.30 -3.83
C GLY A 123 9.79 4.94 -3.89
N PRO A 124 10.24 4.02 -3.02
CA PRO A 124 9.77 2.64 -3.00
C PRO A 124 8.35 2.50 -2.46
N GLY A 125 7.68 1.41 -2.83
CA GLY A 125 6.38 1.10 -2.24
C GLY A 125 5.84 -0.28 -2.61
N ILE A 126 4.86 -0.75 -1.83
CA ILE A 126 4.15 -2.01 -2.05
C ILE A 126 2.70 -1.71 -2.46
N ARG A 127 2.26 -2.38 -3.51
CA ARG A 127 0.93 -2.30 -4.11
C ARG A 127 0.20 -3.61 -3.94
N CYS A 128 -1.15 -3.57 -3.95
CA CYS A 128 -2.00 -4.75 -3.95
C CYS A 128 -3.30 -4.47 -4.73
N VAL A 129 -3.65 -5.37 -5.66
CA VAL A 129 -4.85 -5.22 -6.48
C VAL A 129 -6.11 -5.50 -5.65
N VAL A 130 -7.05 -4.55 -5.65
CA VAL A 130 -8.37 -4.66 -5.00
C VAL A 130 -9.41 -5.16 -5.98
N GLU A 131 -9.33 -4.75 -7.25
CA GLU A 131 -10.31 -5.04 -8.29
C GLU A 131 -9.63 -5.18 -9.66
N GLY A 132 -10.14 -6.10 -10.49
CA GLY A 132 -9.66 -6.30 -11.86
C GLY A 132 -8.30 -6.97 -11.94
N GLU A 133 -7.55 -6.60 -12.99
CA GLU A 133 -6.21 -7.11 -13.29
C GLU A 133 -5.35 -6.00 -13.89
N LEU A 134 -4.10 -5.90 -13.45
CA LEU A 134 -3.13 -4.93 -13.92
C LEU A 134 -1.90 -5.63 -14.46
N ARG A 135 -1.53 -5.38 -15.73
CA ARG A 135 -0.22 -5.72 -16.25
C ARG A 135 0.76 -4.59 -15.91
N VAL A 136 1.93 -4.98 -15.43
CA VAL A 136 3.04 -4.08 -15.09
C VAL A 136 4.28 -4.52 -15.86
N ASP A 137 4.84 -3.60 -16.64
CA ASP A 137 6.06 -3.82 -17.43
C ASP A 137 7.18 -2.94 -16.83
N THR A 138 8.26 -3.56 -16.39
CA THR A 138 9.43 -2.89 -15.82
C THR A 138 10.69 -3.73 -16.03
N ASN A 139 11.83 -3.10 -16.26
CA ASN A 139 13.14 -3.75 -16.40
C ASN A 139 13.13 -4.93 -17.41
N GLY A 140 12.39 -4.82 -18.51
CA GLY A 140 12.28 -5.87 -19.53
C GLY A 140 11.39 -7.06 -19.15
N HIS A 141 10.73 -7.01 -17.98
CA HIS A 141 9.79 -8.02 -17.52
C HIS A 141 8.35 -7.49 -17.55
N SER A 142 7.43 -8.39 -17.90
CA SER A 142 5.99 -8.14 -17.88
C SER A 142 5.31 -9.11 -16.92
N GLN A 143 4.50 -8.57 -15.99
CA GLN A 143 3.78 -9.39 -15.03
C GLN A 143 2.35 -8.88 -14.84
N SER A 144 1.39 -9.82 -14.84
CA SER A 144 -0.01 -9.55 -14.51
C SER A 144 -0.30 -9.81 -13.05
N HIS A 145 -0.95 -8.84 -12.40
CA HIS A 145 -1.38 -8.89 -11.02
C HIS A 145 -2.90 -8.89 -10.94
N LYS A 146 -3.47 -9.96 -10.38
CA LYS A 146 -4.92 -10.13 -10.13
C LYS A 146 -5.29 -9.72 -8.72
N VAL A 147 -6.58 -9.64 -8.43
CA VAL A 147 -7.11 -9.32 -7.09
C VAL A 147 -6.37 -10.08 -5.98
N GLY A 148 -5.92 -9.34 -4.96
CA GLY A 148 -5.16 -9.86 -3.84
C GLY A 148 -3.67 -10.09 -4.12
N ARG A 149 -3.17 -9.94 -5.34
CA ARG A 149 -1.73 -10.01 -5.64
C ARG A 149 -1.05 -8.68 -5.33
N SER A 150 0.10 -8.79 -4.66
CA SER A 150 0.95 -7.65 -4.31
C SER A 150 2.23 -7.65 -5.11
N TRP A 151 2.81 -6.46 -5.33
CA TRP A 151 4.13 -6.27 -5.92
C TRP A 151 4.83 -5.07 -5.33
N PHE A 152 6.13 -5.03 -5.51
CA PHE A 152 7.00 -3.96 -5.08
C PHE A 152 7.54 -3.19 -6.28
N GLU A 153 7.66 -1.87 -6.14
CA GLU A 153 8.41 -1.02 -7.04
C GLU A 153 9.40 -0.20 -6.23
N ALA A 154 10.67 -0.26 -6.62
CA ALA A 154 11.75 0.44 -5.91
C ALA A 154 11.70 1.96 -6.09
N GLY A 155 11.06 2.44 -7.17
CA GLY A 155 10.84 3.85 -7.43
C GLY A 155 11.57 4.41 -8.65
N PRO A 156 12.91 4.38 -8.77
CA PRO A 156 13.60 5.00 -9.90
C PRO A 156 13.46 4.23 -11.22
N ASP A 157 13.11 2.95 -11.16
CA ASP A 157 12.95 2.14 -12.37
C ASP A 157 11.72 2.58 -13.17
N PRO A 158 11.82 2.64 -14.52
CA PRO A 158 10.69 2.94 -15.36
C PRO A 158 9.64 1.84 -15.30
N VAL A 159 8.38 2.24 -15.15
CA VAL A 159 7.23 1.35 -15.07
C VAL A 159 6.16 1.81 -16.07
N PHE A 160 5.63 0.86 -16.84
CA PHE A 160 4.41 1.01 -17.63
C PHE A 160 3.35 0.09 -17.03
N ALA A 161 2.10 0.57 -16.91
CA ALA A 161 1.03 -0.26 -16.39
C ALA A 161 -0.23 -0.15 -17.24
N GLN A 162 -0.94 -1.27 -17.42
CA GLN A 162 -2.17 -1.35 -18.21
C GLN A 162 -3.20 -2.23 -17.52
N ALA A 163 -4.40 -1.69 -17.34
CA ALA A 163 -5.56 -2.45 -16.88
C ALA A 163 -6.02 -3.47 -17.95
N GLY A 164 -6.57 -4.58 -17.49
CA GLY A 164 -7.25 -5.56 -18.33
C GLY A 164 -8.57 -5.04 -18.93
N ASP A 165 -9.44 -5.95 -19.31
CA ASP A 165 -10.74 -5.68 -19.94
C ASP A 165 -11.84 -5.21 -18.98
N LYS A 166 -11.53 -5.10 -17.70
CA LYS A 166 -12.45 -4.68 -16.61
C LYS A 166 -11.89 -3.47 -15.86
N PRO A 167 -12.77 -2.70 -15.16
CA PRO A 167 -12.31 -1.70 -14.21
C PRO A 167 -11.28 -2.33 -13.26
N THR A 168 -10.18 -1.63 -13.04
CA THR A 168 -9.07 -2.15 -12.24
C THR A 168 -8.68 -1.12 -11.19
N ARG A 169 -8.44 -1.58 -9.96
CA ARG A 169 -8.02 -0.71 -8.86
C ARG A 169 -7.01 -1.42 -7.98
N PHE A 170 -5.99 -0.69 -7.56
CA PHE A 170 -5.07 -1.15 -6.53
C PHE A 170 -4.93 -0.10 -5.42
N VAL A 171 -4.51 -0.56 -4.25
CA VAL A 171 -4.08 0.26 -3.11
C VAL A 171 -2.58 0.10 -2.94
N ARG A 172 -1.92 1.18 -2.54
CA ARG A 172 -0.48 1.18 -2.31
C ARG A 172 -0.07 2.03 -1.12
N VAL A 173 1.10 1.68 -0.58
CA VAL A 173 1.88 2.53 0.32
C VAL A 173 3.22 2.80 -0.33
N MET A 174 3.65 4.06 -0.30
CA MET A 174 4.95 4.52 -0.78
C MET A 174 5.67 5.33 0.29
N ILE A 175 6.99 5.21 0.33
CA ILE A 175 7.86 6.08 1.11
C ILE A 175 8.53 7.04 0.14
N LEU A 176 8.21 8.31 0.25
CA LEU A 176 8.55 9.35 -0.72
C LEU A 176 9.35 10.49 -0.06
N PRO A 177 10.00 11.37 -0.85
CA PRO A 177 10.49 12.65 -0.32
C PRO A 177 9.35 13.49 0.25
N ARG A 178 9.54 14.10 1.42
CA ARG A 178 8.54 14.95 2.09
C ARG A 178 8.07 16.14 1.24
N SER A 179 8.92 16.63 0.35
CA SER A 179 8.59 17.71 -0.59
C SER A 179 7.45 17.40 -1.57
N LEU A 180 7.02 16.13 -1.63
CA LEU A 180 5.91 15.66 -2.45
C LEU A 180 4.55 15.68 -1.74
N ILE A 181 4.45 16.15 -0.50
CA ILE A 181 3.14 16.34 0.16
C ILE A 181 2.20 17.13 -0.77
N GLY A 182 1.02 16.56 -1.03
CA GLY A 182 0.00 17.15 -1.91
C GLY A 182 0.36 17.19 -3.40
N LYS A 183 1.49 16.62 -3.82
CA LYS A 183 1.96 16.61 -5.22
C LYS A 183 1.99 15.21 -5.80
N SER A 184 1.95 15.09 -7.12
CA SER A 184 2.12 13.81 -7.82
C SER A 184 3.51 13.22 -7.58
N SER A 185 3.58 11.90 -7.38
CA SER A 185 4.85 11.16 -7.29
C SER A 185 5.34 10.66 -8.67
N ILE A 186 4.52 10.82 -9.72
CA ILE A 186 4.85 10.34 -11.07
C ILE A 186 5.77 11.33 -11.78
N GLN A 187 6.83 10.79 -12.39
CA GLN A 187 7.67 11.46 -13.36
C GLN A 187 7.64 10.67 -14.66
N TYR A 188 7.07 11.26 -15.72
CA TYR A 188 7.04 10.59 -17.03
C TYR A 188 8.44 10.53 -17.63
N VAL A 189 8.78 9.39 -18.24
CA VAL A 189 10.06 9.16 -18.90
C VAL A 189 10.10 9.90 -20.23
N ASN A 190 8.99 9.87 -20.98
CA ASN A 190 8.88 10.55 -22.27
C ASN A 190 8.10 11.84 -22.10
N ASP A 191 8.62 12.96 -22.64
CA ASP A 191 7.96 14.26 -22.54
C ASP A 191 6.58 14.27 -23.22
N GLU A 192 6.44 13.58 -24.35
CA GLU A 192 5.17 13.42 -25.07
C GLU A 192 4.08 12.71 -24.22
N ASP A 193 4.46 11.85 -23.27
CA ASP A 193 3.53 11.20 -22.38
C ASP A 193 2.91 12.18 -21.36
N ARG A 194 3.54 13.30 -21.10
CA ARG A 194 2.98 14.34 -20.20
C ARG A 194 1.74 15.00 -20.78
N ALA A 195 1.69 15.19 -22.09
CA ALA A 195 0.58 15.83 -22.79
C ALA A 195 -0.60 14.88 -23.07
N LYS A 196 -0.38 13.57 -23.02
CA LYS A 196 -1.43 12.57 -23.30
C LYS A 196 -2.53 12.59 -22.23
N PRO A 197 -3.80 12.33 -22.57
CA PRO A 197 -4.87 12.15 -21.60
C PRO A 197 -4.52 11.06 -20.59
N LYS A 198 -4.80 11.30 -19.30
CA LYS A 198 -4.60 10.33 -18.23
C LYS A 198 -5.92 9.66 -17.89
N SER A 199 -5.94 8.33 -17.93
CA SER A 199 -7.13 7.55 -17.62
C SER A 199 -7.23 7.16 -16.16
N GLN A 200 -6.11 7.17 -15.42
CA GLN A 200 -6.07 6.80 -14.02
C GLN A 200 -6.64 7.88 -13.10
N GLN A 201 -7.36 7.44 -12.07
CA GLN A 201 -7.91 8.28 -11.02
C GLN A 201 -7.23 7.94 -9.69
N TYR A 202 -6.89 8.96 -8.92
CA TYR A 202 -6.19 8.84 -7.64
C TYR A 202 -7.11 9.23 -6.49
N ARG A 203 -7.09 8.43 -5.42
CA ARG A 203 -7.67 8.79 -4.12
C ARG A 203 -6.59 8.66 -3.05
N VAL A 204 -6.12 9.78 -2.55
CA VAL A 204 -5.14 9.82 -1.46
C VAL A 204 -5.88 9.64 -0.13
N PHE A 205 -5.49 8.65 0.66
CA PHE A 205 -6.02 8.37 1.98
C PHE A 205 -5.14 8.98 3.08
N VAL A 206 -3.82 8.84 2.91
CA VAL A 206 -2.79 9.26 3.85
C VAL A 206 -1.69 9.97 3.08
N ASP A 207 -1.27 11.13 3.57
CA ASP A 207 -0.17 11.91 3.01
C ASP A 207 0.47 12.68 4.18
N THR A 208 1.33 11.99 4.95
CA THR A 208 1.83 12.49 6.23
C THR A 208 3.35 12.38 6.33
N PRO A 209 4.01 13.35 6.99
CA PRO A 209 5.43 13.23 7.32
C PRO A 209 5.72 11.91 8.03
N LEU A 210 6.84 11.29 7.68
CA LEU A 210 7.32 10.06 8.30
C LEU A 210 8.67 10.31 8.96
N THR A 211 8.77 9.95 10.24
CA THR A 211 10.03 9.94 10.97
C THR A 211 10.44 8.49 11.22
N LEU A 212 11.63 8.09 10.77
CA LEU A 212 12.21 6.81 11.12
C LEU A 212 12.94 6.98 12.45
N ALA A 213 12.44 6.35 13.52
CA ALA A 213 13.10 6.38 14.82
C ALA A 213 14.49 5.70 14.67
N GLY A 214 15.58 6.45 14.86
CA GLY A 214 16.95 5.92 14.83
C GLY A 214 17.72 6.15 13.52
N ALA A 215 17.28 7.09 12.67
CA ALA A 215 18.09 7.61 11.55
C ALA A 215 18.96 8.79 12.02
#